data_ca55efc04f1001ef7cf1a771cc228373
#
_entry.id   ca55efc04f1001ef7cf1a771cc228373
#
_cell.length_a   1.000
_cell.length_b   1.000
_cell.length_c   1.000
_cell.angle_alpha   90.00
_cell.angle_beta   90.00
_cell.angle_gamma   90.00
#
_symmetry.space_group_name_H-M   'P 1'
#
loop_
_entity.id
_entity.type
_entity.pdbx_description
1 polymer ?
#
loop_
_entity_poly.entity_id
_entity_poly.type
_entity_poly.pdbx_seq_one_letter_code
_entity_poly.pdbx_strand_id
1 'polypeptide(L)'
;MAQHQIAFEIVPGITSGIAAPAYAGIPVTHRDYSSSVAFVTAVNKPGMSKDDYWAHLAHGPETLCVYMGVKRLPEICDLLIEHGKSIDTPVALVHLGTTTSQKTIDGTLGNIVEKASEIKNPAMIIIGDVVQMRQKISWFKEQTTDLEMT
;
A
#
# COMPACT_ATOMS: atom_id res chain seq x y z
N MET A 1 -22.70 -4.42 -21.62
CA MET A 1 -22.81 -3.36 -22.65
C MET A 1 -22.35 -3.88 -24.01
N ALA A 2 -21.12 -4.32 -24.19
CA ALA A 2 -20.63 -4.84 -25.49
C ALA A 2 -21.53 -5.96 -26.07
N GLN A 3 -21.92 -6.95 -25.27
CA GLN A 3 -22.82 -8.04 -25.70
C GLN A 3 -24.20 -7.56 -26.20
N HIS A 4 -24.64 -6.39 -25.77
CA HIS A 4 -25.93 -5.78 -26.16
C HIS A 4 -25.78 -4.66 -27.17
N GLN A 5 -24.57 -4.50 -27.76
CA GLN A 5 -24.25 -3.47 -28.75
C GLN A 5 -24.58 -2.03 -28.29
N ILE A 6 -24.53 -1.78 -26.97
CA ILE A 6 -24.71 -0.44 -26.41
C ILE A 6 -23.38 0.29 -26.55
N ALA A 7 -23.39 1.48 -27.15
CA ALA A 7 -22.20 2.33 -27.25
C ALA A 7 -21.75 2.74 -25.86
N PHE A 8 -20.44 2.65 -25.60
CA PHE A 8 -19.80 3.09 -24.34
C PHE A 8 -18.38 3.54 -24.62
N GLU A 9 -17.84 4.32 -23.72
CA GLU A 9 -16.42 4.69 -23.69
C GLU A 9 -15.83 4.38 -22.32
N ILE A 10 -14.52 4.24 -22.27
CA ILE A 10 -13.75 4.05 -21.03
C ILE A 10 -12.89 5.29 -20.82
N VAL A 11 -13.21 6.06 -19.78
CA VAL A 11 -12.41 7.21 -19.38
C VAL A 11 -11.36 6.73 -18.37
N PRO A 12 -10.06 6.79 -18.68
CA PRO A 12 -9.01 6.38 -17.75
C PRO A 12 -8.94 7.32 -16.55
N GLY A 13 -8.54 6.75 -15.41
CA GLY A 13 -8.30 7.50 -14.17
C GLY A 13 -7.02 7.05 -13.49
N ILE A 14 -6.55 7.83 -12.51
CA ILE A 14 -5.37 7.49 -11.71
C ILE A 14 -5.80 6.56 -10.58
N THR A 15 -5.22 5.37 -10.55
CA THR A 15 -5.48 4.41 -9.46
C THR A 15 -4.89 4.87 -8.14
N SER A 16 -5.54 4.55 -7.03
CA SER A 16 -5.04 4.86 -5.68
C SER A 16 -3.70 4.20 -5.35
N GLY A 17 -3.35 3.10 -6.02
CA GLY A 17 -2.02 2.49 -5.90
C GLY A 17 -0.87 3.35 -6.43
N ILE A 18 -1.17 4.37 -7.24
CA ILE A 18 -0.20 5.38 -7.71
C ILE A 18 -0.42 6.70 -6.97
N ALA A 19 -1.67 7.17 -6.87
CA ALA A 19 -1.96 8.48 -6.33
C ALA A 19 -1.66 8.59 -4.83
N ALA A 20 -2.05 7.60 -4.03
CA ALA A 20 -1.82 7.65 -2.58
C ALA A 20 -0.31 7.61 -2.22
N PRO A 21 0.52 6.70 -2.77
CA PRO A 21 1.96 6.76 -2.57
C PRO A 21 2.58 8.09 -3.00
N ALA A 22 2.20 8.62 -4.17
CA ALA A 22 2.72 9.90 -4.67
C ALA A 22 2.46 11.05 -3.68
N TYR A 23 1.26 11.15 -3.14
CA TYR A 23 0.92 12.15 -2.12
C TYR A 23 1.60 11.89 -0.77
N ALA A 24 1.97 10.65 -0.47
CA ALA A 24 2.78 10.32 0.68
C ALA A 24 4.30 10.54 0.46
N GLY A 25 4.73 10.98 -0.72
CA GLY A 25 6.14 11.14 -1.07
C GLY A 25 6.86 9.81 -1.32
N ILE A 26 6.13 8.79 -1.74
CA ILE A 26 6.65 7.44 -1.98
C ILE A 26 6.52 7.12 -3.48
N PRO A 27 7.60 7.05 -4.25
CA PRO A 27 7.53 6.55 -5.62
C PRO A 27 7.27 5.04 -5.61
N VAL A 28 6.49 4.51 -6.56
CA VAL A 28 6.24 3.06 -6.62
C VAL A 28 7.41 2.28 -7.22
N THR A 29 8.30 2.95 -7.95
CA THR A 29 9.61 2.44 -8.39
C THR A 29 10.66 3.53 -8.26
N HIS A 30 11.92 3.16 -8.05
CA HIS A 30 13.05 4.08 -7.98
C HIS A 30 14.34 3.34 -8.33
N ARG A 31 15.22 3.95 -9.12
CA ARG A 31 16.44 3.29 -9.62
C ARG A 31 17.30 2.61 -8.55
N ASP A 32 17.34 3.20 -7.35
CA ASP A 32 18.20 2.72 -6.27
C ASP A 32 17.47 1.88 -5.21
N TYR A 33 16.13 1.78 -5.27
CA TYR A 33 15.32 1.13 -4.24
C TYR A 33 14.40 0.03 -4.75
N SER A 34 13.90 0.15 -5.99
CA SER A 34 12.93 -0.81 -6.52
C SER A 34 12.77 -0.69 -8.02
N SER A 35 13.01 -1.76 -8.75
CA SER A 35 12.86 -1.84 -10.21
C SER A 35 11.48 -2.35 -10.64
N SER A 36 10.69 -2.88 -9.71
CA SER A 36 9.42 -3.54 -10.01
C SER A 36 8.32 -3.22 -9.00
N VAL A 37 7.07 -3.14 -9.47
CA VAL A 37 5.90 -2.93 -8.63
C VAL A 37 4.78 -3.89 -9.00
N ALA A 38 4.08 -4.41 -8.00
CA ALA A 38 2.83 -5.12 -8.20
C ALA A 38 1.66 -4.42 -7.48
N PHE A 39 0.57 -4.26 -8.20
CA PHE A 39 -0.73 -3.86 -7.66
C PHE A 39 -1.53 -5.11 -7.37
N VAL A 40 -1.79 -5.38 -6.10
CA VAL A 40 -2.41 -6.61 -5.65
C VAL A 40 -3.58 -6.34 -4.71
N THR A 41 -4.46 -7.31 -4.56
CA THR A 41 -5.54 -7.25 -3.57
C THR A 41 -5.23 -8.23 -2.44
N ALA A 42 -5.64 -7.88 -1.23
CA ALA A 42 -5.55 -8.80 -0.09
C ALA A 42 -6.51 -10.00 -0.21
N VAL A 43 -7.42 -9.99 -1.19
CA VAL A 43 -8.38 -11.05 -1.45
C VAL A 43 -7.81 -12.00 -2.51
N ASN A 44 -7.67 -13.26 -2.18
CA ASN A 44 -7.11 -14.27 -3.06
C ASN A 44 -8.04 -14.58 -4.25
N LYS A 45 -7.43 -14.85 -5.39
CA LYS A 45 -8.15 -15.39 -6.55
C LYS A 45 -8.61 -16.82 -6.25
N PRO A 46 -9.85 -17.19 -6.61
CA PRO A 46 -10.30 -18.59 -6.53
C PRO A 46 -9.35 -19.52 -7.29
N GLY A 47 -8.99 -20.65 -6.69
CA GLY A 47 -8.15 -21.69 -7.32
C GLY A 47 -6.64 -21.58 -7.06
N MET A 48 -6.17 -20.55 -6.33
CA MET A 48 -4.82 -20.46 -5.83
C MET A 48 -4.83 -20.55 -4.30
N SER A 49 -3.93 -21.32 -3.71
CA SER A 49 -3.79 -21.31 -2.25
C SER A 49 -3.32 -19.92 -1.81
N LYS A 50 -3.74 -19.51 -0.64
CA LYS A 50 -3.35 -18.24 -0.06
C LYS A 50 -1.84 -18.20 0.20
N ASP A 51 -1.32 -19.30 0.68
CA ASP A 51 0.08 -19.49 0.99
C ASP A 51 0.95 -19.33 -0.26
N ASP A 52 0.65 -20.07 -1.34
CA ASP A 52 1.36 -19.93 -2.62
C ASP A 52 1.31 -18.51 -3.19
N TYR A 53 0.17 -17.81 -3.02
CA TYR A 53 0.02 -16.45 -3.51
C TYR A 53 0.98 -15.49 -2.80
N TRP A 54 1.04 -15.54 -1.47
CA TRP A 54 1.92 -14.66 -0.70
C TRP A 54 3.38 -15.07 -0.78
N ALA A 55 3.68 -16.37 -0.89
CA ALA A 55 5.02 -16.87 -1.20
C ALA A 55 5.57 -16.26 -2.50
N HIS A 56 4.74 -16.26 -3.55
CA HIS A 56 5.12 -15.65 -4.83
C HIS A 56 5.36 -14.14 -4.72
N LEU A 57 4.53 -13.42 -3.97
CA LEU A 57 4.67 -11.99 -3.76
C LEU A 57 5.86 -11.63 -2.86
N ALA A 58 6.23 -12.50 -1.94
CA ALA A 58 7.39 -12.27 -1.08
C ALA A 58 8.71 -12.24 -1.86
N HIS A 59 8.82 -13.06 -2.94
CA HIS A 59 10.04 -13.19 -3.74
C HIS A 59 10.02 -12.45 -5.08
N GLY A 60 8.85 -12.04 -5.55
CA GLY A 60 8.69 -11.45 -6.87
C GLY A 60 8.95 -9.94 -6.90
N PRO A 61 7.92 -9.12 -6.78
CA PRO A 61 8.05 -7.67 -6.91
C PRO A 61 8.71 -7.03 -5.69
N GLU A 62 9.55 -6.02 -5.95
CA GLU A 62 10.26 -5.28 -4.91
C GLU A 62 9.34 -4.31 -4.16
N THR A 63 8.35 -3.75 -4.88
CA THR A 63 7.29 -2.93 -4.28
C THR A 63 5.93 -3.61 -4.42
N LEU A 64 5.18 -3.68 -3.32
CA LEU A 64 3.78 -4.13 -3.31
C LEU A 64 2.87 -2.96 -2.94
N CYS A 65 1.85 -2.69 -3.78
CA CYS A 65 0.74 -1.81 -3.47
C CYS A 65 -0.51 -2.65 -3.23
N VAL A 66 -0.91 -2.82 -1.97
CA VAL A 66 -1.97 -3.76 -1.57
C VAL A 66 -3.28 -3.05 -1.33
N TYR A 67 -4.29 -3.39 -2.13
CA TYR A 67 -5.66 -2.92 -2.00
C TYR A 67 -6.44 -3.78 -1.01
N MET A 68 -7.42 -3.17 -0.33
CA MET A 68 -8.35 -3.87 0.58
C MET A 68 -7.64 -4.69 1.69
N GLY A 69 -6.43 -4.27 2.09
CA GLY A 69 -5.57 -5.02 2.99
C GLY A 69 -5.67 -4.65 4.47
N VAL A 70 -6.27 -3.51 4.84
CA VAL A 70 -6.18 -2.97 6.20
C VAL A 70 -6.64 -3.97 7.27
N LYS A 71 -7.80 -4.62 7.07
CA LYS A 71 -8.32 -5.62 8.02
C LYS A 71 -7.49 -6.90 8.08
N ARG A 72 -6.66 -7.13 7.08
CA ARG A 72 -5.80 -8.31 6.95
C ARG A 72 -4.31 -7.97 7.11
N LEU A 73 -4.01 -6.75 7.55
CA LEU A 73 -2.63 -6.28 7.69
C LEU A 73 -1.77 -7.23 8.55
N PRO A 74 -2.23 -7.71 9.73
CA PRO A 74 -1.44 -8.67 10.51
C PRO A 74 -1.09 -9.92 9.71
N GLU A 75 -2.09 -10.53 9.09
CA GLU A 75 -1.93 -11.74 8.30
C GLU A 75 -1.01 -11.53 7.09
N ILE A 76 -1.08 -10.38 6.42
CA ILE A 76 -0.22 -10.02 5.30
C ILE A 76 1.24 -9.92 5.76
N CYS A 77 1.48 -9.26 6.89
CA CYS A 77 2.82 -9.13 7.46
C CYS A 77 3.40 -10.51 7.82
N ASP A 78 2.63 -11.33 8.53
CA ASP A 78 3.05 -12.66 8.95
C ASP A 78 3.42 -13.53 7.73
N LEU A 79 2.56 -13.61 6.72
CA LEU A 79 2.80 -14.39 5.52
C LEU A 79 4.03 -13.91 4.73
N LEU A 80 4.23 -12.61 4.59
CA LEU A 80 5.41 -12.08 3.89
C LEU A 80 6.70 -12.40 4.65
N ILE A 81 6.69 -12.33 5.98
CA ILE A 81 7.84 -12.70 6.83
C ILE A 81 8.08 -14.21 6.76
N GLU A 82 7.04 -15.03 6.88
CA GLU A 82 7.12 -16.49 6.80
C GLU A 82 7.73 -16.96 5.48
N HIS A 83 7.40 -16.26 4.38
CA HIS A 83 7.98 -16.53 3.05
C HIS A 83 9.27 -15.75 2.77
N GLY A 84 9.97 -15.26 3.78
CA GLY A 84 11.36 -14.79 3.67
C GLY A 84 11.56 -13.30 3.42
N LYS A 85 10.51 -12.46 3.44
CA LYS A 85 10.74 -11.00 3.51
C LYS A 85 11.28 -10.63 4.89
N SER A 86 12.26 -9.71 4.91
CA SER A 86 12.82 -9.23 6.17
C SER A 86 11.74 -8.56 7.03
N ILE A 87 11.76 -8.84 8.33
CA ILE A 87 10.93 -8.16 9.34
C ILE A 87 11.13 -6.63 9.31
N ASP A 88 12.30 -6.18 8.87
CA ASP A 88 12.67 -4.77 8.73
C ASP A 88 12.23 -4.16 7.39
N THR A 89 11.58 -4.93 6.49
CA THR A 89 11.07 -4.40 5.23
C THR A 89 10.14 -3.22 5.49
N PRO A 90 10.40 -2.04 4.88
CA PRO A 90 9.59 -0.85 5.10
C PRO A 90 8.16 -1.00 4.61
N VAL A 91 7.23 -0.46 5.39
CA VAL A 91 5.79 -0.45 5.09
C VAL A 91 5.21 0.93 5.36
N ALA A 92 4.31 1.40 4.52
CA ALA A 92 3.49 2.58 4.76
C ALA A 92 2.01 2.28 4.53
N LEU A 93 1.15 2.87 5.36
CA LEU A 93 -0.29 2.94 5.14
C LEU A 93 -0.68 4.39 4.86
N VAL A 94 -1.37 4.63 3.76
CA VAL A 94 -1.88 5.94 3.36
C VAL A 94 -3.40 5.92 3.42
N HIS A 95 -3.95 6.47 4.51
CA HIS A 95 -5.39 6.60 4.73
C HIS A 95 -5.91 7.87 4.06
N LEU A 96 -7.06 7.80 3.41
CA LEU A 96 -7.70 8.91 2.69
C LEU A 96 -6.73 9.68 1.79
N GLY A 97 -5.83 8.94 1.11
CA GLY A 97 -4.80 9.54 0.25
C GLY A 97 -5.35 10.56 -0.72
N THR A 98 -4.57 11.62 -1.01
CA THR A 98 -4.92 12.76 -1.89
C THR A 98 -5.97 13.74 -1.36
N THR A 99 -6.49 13.52 -0.17
CA THR A 99 -7.47 14.43 0.47
C THR A 99 -6.81 15.26 1.57
N THR A 100 -7.49 16.30 2.02
CA THR A 100 -7.05 17.12 3.17
C THR A 100 -6.98 16.33 4.48
N SER A 101 -7.69 15.19 4.55
CA SER A 101 -7.70 14.30 5.71
C SER A 101 -6.71 13.13 5.56
N GLN A 102 -5.78 13.22 4.61
CA GLN A 102 -4.75 12.18 4.46
C GLN A 102 -3.95 12.02 5.75
N LYS A 103 -3.75 10.76 6.14
CA LYS A 103 -2.86 10.36 7.23
C LYS A 103 -1.97 9.22 6.74
N THR A 104 -0.67 9.41 6.86
CA THR A 104 0.30 8.38 6.50
C THR A 104 1.02 7.88 7.75
N ILE A 105 1.06 6.56 7.93
CA ILE A 105 1.81 5.89 8.98
C ILE A 105 2.83 4.99 8.32
N ASP A 106 4.08 5.09 8.72
CA ASP A 106 5.17 4.25 8.24
C ASP A 106 5.86 3.47 9.37
N GLY A 107 6.40 2.33 9.00
CA GLY A 107 7.08 1.40 9.88
C GLY A 107 7.74 0.29 9.08
N THR A 108 7.80 -0.90 9.67
CA THR A 108 8.32 -2.12 9.06
C THR A 108 7.29 -3.24 9.16
N LEU A 109 7.48 -4.35 8.45
CA LEU A 109 6.61 -5.52 8.59
C LEU A 109 6.47 -5.95 10.07
N GLY A 110 7.53 -5.79 10.87
CA GLY A 110 7.53 -6.19 12.28
C GLY A 110 6.77 -5.26 13.23
N ASN A 111 6.46 -4.00 12.84
CA ASN A 111 5.85 -3.04 13.77
C ASN A 111 4.67 -2.25 13.21
N ILE A 112 4.38 -2.37 11.93
CA ILE A 112 3.34 -1.57 11.27
C ILE A 112 1.93 -1.89 11.80
N VAL A 113 1.69 -3.12 12.22
CA VAL A 113 0.39 -3.57 12.75
C VAL A 113 0.03 -2.78 14.01
N GLU A 114 0.98 -2.62 14.92
CA GLU A 114 0.80 -1.86 16.15
C GLU A 114 0.62 -0.36 15.85
N LYS A 115 1.55 0.20 15.05
CA LYS A 115 1.56 1.62 14.69
C LYS A 115 0.29 2.06 13.96
N ALA A 116 -0.26 1.19 13.11
CA ALA A 116 -1.44 1.49 12.29
C ALA A 116 -2.76 0.99 12.90
N SER A 117 -2.79 0.67 14.19
CA SER A 117 -3.96 0.11 14.88
C SER A 117 -5.24 0.95 14.74
N GLU A 118 -5.12 2.26 14.62
CA GLU A 118 -6.24 3.19 14.46
C GLU A 118 -6.63 3.44 12.99
N ILE A 119 -5.83 2.97 12.03
CA ILE A 119 -6.10 3.20 10.61
C ILE A 119 -7.29 2.34 10.16
N LYS A 120 -8.25 3.00 9.51
CA LYS A 120 -9.45 2.38 8.94
C LYS A 120 -9.42 2.43 7.42
N ASN A 121 -10.32 1.70 6.78
CA ASN A 121 -10.57 1.85 5.35
C ASN A 121 -11.20 3.23 5.05
N PRO A 122 -10.94 3.83 3.88
CA PRO A 122 -10.05 3.31 2.84
C PRO A 122 -8.58 3.67 3.11
N ALA A 123 -7.67 2.71 2.96
CA ALA A 123 -6.24 2.99 2.98
C ALA A 123 -5.49 2.10 1.99
N MET A 124 -4.39 2.63 1.45
CA MET A 124 -3.44 1.92 0.59
C MET A 124 -2.27 1.46 1.45
N ILE A 125 -1.86 0.20 1.28
CA ILE A 125 -0.66 -0.34 1.92
C ILE A 125 0.43 -0.41 0.86
N ILE A 126 1.61 0.16 1.17
CA ILE A 126 2.80 0.12 0.34
C ILE A 126 3.89 -0.61 1.11
N ILE A 127 4.49 -1.66 0.49
CA ILE A 127 5.53 -2.48 1.11
C ILE A 127 6.75 -2.49 0.20
N GLY A 128 7.92 -2.16 0.72
CA GLY A 128 9.19 -2.16 0.00
C GLY A 128 10.07 -0.96 0.33
N ASP A 129 11.32 -1.01 -0.11
CA ASP A 129 12.36 -0.03 0.22
C ASP A 129 12.05 1.39 -0.27
N VAL A 130 11.19 1.55 -1.27
CA VAL A 130 10.73 2.87 -1.76
C VAL A 130 10.05 3.69 -0.67
N VAL A 131 9.52 3.07 0.38
CA VAL A 131 8.89 3.78 1.51
C VAL A 131 9.88 4.72 2.21
N GLN A 132 11.18 4.41 2.21
CA GLN A 132 12.23 5.25 2.78
C GLN A 132 12.34 6.62 2.08
N MET A 133 11.89 6.71 0.82
CA MET A 133 11.92 7.96 0.06
C MET A 133 10.97 9.03 0.64
N ARG A 134 9.94 8.62 1.39
CA ARG A 134 9.03 9.53 2.07
C ARG A 134 9.77 10.61 2.88
N GLN A 135 10.82 10.23 3.57
CA GLN A 135 11.63 11.17 4.37
C GLN A 135 12.35 12.23 3.53
N LYS A 136 12.59 11.93 2.23
CA LYS A 136 13.30 12.82 1.30
C LYS A 136 12.35 13.65 0.42
N ILE A 137 11.15 13.13 0.13
CA ILE A 137 10.23 13.71 -0.88
C ILE A 137 8.88 14.10 -0.25
N SER A 138 8.75 14.23 1.04
CA SER A 138 7.49 14.65 1.68
C SER A 138 7.14 16.08 1.27
N TRP A 139 6.24 16.22 0.30
CA TRP A 139 5.81 17.50 -0.29
C TRP A 139 4.39 17.89 0.13
N PHE A 140 3.53 16.89 0.38
CA PHE A 140 2.15 17.09 0.79
C PHE A 140 2.08 17.25 2.32
N LYS A 141 1.50 18.35 2.79
CA LYS A 141 1.33 18.60 4.23
C LYS A 141 0.05 17.94 4.71
N GLU A 142 0.20 16.86 5.46
CA GLU A 142 -0.90 16.26 6.20
C GLU A 142 -1.32 17.21 7.32
N GLN A 143 -2.63 17.39 7.52
CA GLN A 143 -3.12 18.20 8.63
C GLN A 143 -2.84 17.44 9.94
N THR A 144 -1.93 17.92 10.74
CA THR A 144 -1.82 17.54 12.14
C THR A 144 -3.10 18.01 12.84
N THR A 145 -3.91 17.06 13.30
CA THR A 145 -5.00 17.38 14.20
C THR A 145 -4.37 17.64 15.57
N ASP A 146 -3.78 18.82 15.76
CA ASP A 146 -3.48 19.31 17.08
C ASP A 146 -4.81 19.59 17.77
N LEU A 147 -5.32 18.60 18.48
CA LEU A 147 -6.26 18.80 19.56
C LEU A 147 -5.46 19.45 20.73
N GLU A 148 -5.02 20.68 20.55
CA GLU A 148 -4.74 21.52 21.69
C GLU A 148 -6.09 21.85 22.32
N MET A 149 -6.41 21.11 23.38
CA MET A 149 -7.45 21.48 24.31
C MET A 149 -6.99 22.76 25.03
N THR A 150 -7.65 23.85 24.74
CA THR A 150 -7.75 24.99 25.65
C THR A 150 -8.82 24.69 26.69
#